data_a46da032eadb58710ec18749b06c5679
#
_entry.id   a46da032eadb58710ec18749b06c5679
#
_cell.length_a   1.000
_cell.length_b   1.000
_cell.length_c   1.000
_cell.angle_alpha   90.00
_cell.angle_beta   90.00
_cell.angle_gamma   90.00
#
_symmetry.space_group_name_H-M   'P 1'
#
loop_
_entity.id
_entity.type
_entity.pdbx_description
1 polymer ?
#
loop_
_entity_poly.entity_id
_entity_poly.type
_entity_poly.pdbx_seq_one_letter_code
_entity_poly.pdbx_strand_id
1 'polypeptide(L)'
;MMEEIKMDKLVCFLKKNLNSILFFVSINAIYFMVVYLNNVDLKVFLQGFEICLIVFIIYLVIKYLDFQKELSKDEKIEDLEIQIENIRNQYISWQKDIQEYFSMWVHQIKTPITCLEILTDDNKEMKMQLKSIDNYTNMAINYLKLNLHEKDMDISVVDVDNLLNILVKKYSLLFINSHISLDFRKHDIKCITDSKWLSVLLEQILSNAIKYSENSQIIIDSFKKDNSVVILIDDKGIGIPEEDINRIFDKGYSGFNGRLKQKSSGLGLYLAKSIADKLDIRLKIDSVVGQGSKFYIIVNN
;
A
#
# COMPACT_ATOMS: atom_id res chain seq x y z
N MET A 1 -40.23 5.04 25.81
CA MET A 1 -38.94 5.04 25.06
C MET A 1 -38.40 6.46 24.78
N MET A 2 -39.10 7.36 24.02
CA MET A 2 -38.56 8.73 23.75
C MET A 2 -38.52 9.62 25.00
N GLU A 3 -39.41 9.48 25.95
CA GLU A 3 -39.42 10.23 27.23
C GLU A 3 -38.37 9.69 28.22
N GLU A 4 -38.15 8.39 28.25
CA GLU A 4 -37.06 7.76 29.04
C GLU A 4 -35.69 8.24 28.62
N ILE A 5 -35.39 8.28 27.31
CA ILE A 5 -34.14 8.79 26.76
C ILE A 5 -33.90 10.26 27.10
N LYS A 6 -34.95 11.09 27.08
CA LYS A 6 -34.86 12.49 27.51
C LYS A 6 -34.59 12.62 29.01
N MET A 7 -35.19 11.76 29.82
CA MET A 7 -34.99 11.74 31.25
C MET A 7 -33.59 11.30 31.63
N ASP A 8 -33.01 10.30 30.97
CA ASP A 8 -31.64 9.84 31.17
C ASP A 8 -30.60 10.92 30.79
N LYS A 9 -30.84 11.63 29.67
CA LYS A 9 -29.97 12.76 29.24
C LYS A 9 -30.03 13.90 30.26
N LEU A 10 -31.20 14.20 30.84
CA LEU A 10 -31.33 15.23 31.86
C LEU A 10 -30.65 14.83 33.17
N VAL A 11 -30.80 13.58 33.60
CA VAL A 11 -30.14 13.06 34.82
C VAL A 11 -28.60 13.11 34.66
N CYS A 12 -28.08 12.74 33.48
CA CYS A 12 -26.67 12.82 33.17
C CYS A 12 -26.15 14.27 33.23
N PHE A 13 -26.88 15.21 32.63
CA PHE A 13 -26.57 16.64 32.70
C PHE A 13 -26.55 17.18 34.14
N LEU A 14 -27.54 16.84 34.95
CA LEU A 14 -27.61 17.27 36.35
C LEU A 14 -26.44 16.71 37.17
N LYS A 15 -26.07 15.44 36.98
CA LYS A 15 -24.88 14.83 37.61
C LYS A 15 -23.60 15.55 37.23
N LYS A 16 -23.41 15.86 35.92
CA LYS A 16 -22.21 16.59 35.43
C LYS A 16 -22.09 18.00 36.01
N ASN A 17 -23.23 18.64 36.37
CA ASN A 17 -23.30 19.99 36.92
C ASN A 17 -23.59 20.05 38.41
N LEU A 18 -23.52 18.94 39.14
CA LEU A 18 -23.85 18.86 40.58
C LEU A 18 -23.04 19.85 41.42
N ASN A 19 -21.76 20.01 41.12
CA ASN A 19 -20.86 20.95 41.81
C ASN A 19 -21.36 22.40 41.64
N SER A 20 -21.81 22.80 40.47
CA SER A 20 -22.35 24.14 40.23
C SER A 20 -23.67 24.40 41.01
N ILE A 21 -24.52 23.37 41.10
CA ILE A 21 -25.75 23.41 41.87
C ILE A 21 -25.45 23.55 43.37
N LEU A 22 -24.53 22.72 43.88
CA LEU A 22 -24.11 22.76 45.28
C LEU A 22 -23.46 24.14 45.64
N PHE A 23 -22.64 24.68 44.71
CA PHE A 23 -22.06 25.99 44.89
C PHE A 23 -23.10 27.12 44.96
N PHE A 24 -24.13 27.06 44.06
CA PHE A 24 -25.24 28.02 44.11
C PHE A 24 -25.99 27.95 45.42
N VAL A 25 -26.31 26.74 45.92
CA VAL A 25 -26.97 26.55 47.22
C VAL A 25 -26.13 27.08 48.36
N SER A 26 -24.82 26.82 48.38
CA SER A 26 -23.92 27.26 49.43
C SER A 26 -23.79 28.80 49.49
N ILE A 27 -23.67 29.46 48.33
CA ILE A 27 -23.65 30.95 48.28
C ILE A 27 -24.96 31.55 48.82
N ASN A 28 -26.10 31.01 48.43
CA ASN A 28 -27.37 31.53 48.91
C ASN A 28 -27.59 31.28 50.41
N ALA A 29 -27.06 30.17 50.96
CA ALA A 29 -27.06 29.89 52.38
C ALA A 29 -26.22 30.91 53.17
N ILE A 30 -25.00 31.26 52.65
CA ILE A 30 -24.17 32.29 53.23
C ILE A 30 -24.85 33.67 53.13
N TYR A 31 -25.44 33.98 51.97
CA TYR A 31 -26.17 35.24 51.79
C TYR A 31 -27.33 35.38 52.80
N PHE A 32 -28.13 34.31 52.97
CA PHE A 32 -29.18 34.29 54.01
C PHE A 32 -28.63 34.53 55.41
N MET A 33 -27.50 33.84 55.74
CA MET A 33 -26.87 33.99 57.05
C MET A 33 -26.43 35.46 57.33
N VAL A 34 -25.83 36.10 56.31
CA VAL A 34 -25.40 37.51 56.42
C VAL A 34 -26.58 38.46 56.62
N VAL A 35 -27.68 38.27 55.85
CA VAL A 35 -28.90 39.09 55.99
C VAL A 35 -29.52 38.92 57.36
N TYR A 36 -29.58 37.66 57.86
CA TYR A 36 -30.16 37.33 59.17
C TYR A 36 -29.32 37.98 60.33
N LEU A 37 -27.99 37.85 60.29
CA LEU A 37 -27.12 38.41 61.33
C LEU A 37 -27.13 39.93 61.40
N ASN A 38 -27.42 40.63 60.31
CA ASN A 38 -27.46 42.07 60.24
C ASN A 38 -28.88 42.66 60.46
N ASN A 39 -29.86 41.83 60.85
CA ASN A 39 -31.27 42.22 61.05
C ASN A 39 -31.86 42.98 59.84
N VAL A 40 -31.48 42.62 58.60
CA VAL A 40 -32.01 43.21 57.36
C VAL A 40 -33.36 42.59 57.05
N ASP A 41 -34.30 43.39 56.49
CA ASP A 41 -35.62 42.92 56.13
C ASP A 41 -35.55 41.68 55.18
N LEU A 42 -36.34 40.64 55.51
CA LEU A 42 -36.42 39.42 54.73
C LEU A 42 -36.82 39.66 53.25
N LYS A 43 -37.56 40.77 53.00
CA LYS A 43 -37.89 41.19 51.63
C LYS A 43 -36.66 41.46 50.76
N VAL A 44 -35.58 42.02 51.31
CA VAL A 44 -34.33 42.28 50.59
C VAL A 44 -33.64 40.98 50.20
N PHE A 45 -33.65 40.00 51.13
CA PHE A 45 -33.14 38.66 50.83
C PHE A 45 -33.91 38.00 49.65
N LEU A 46 -35.25 38.03 49.71
CA LEU A 46 -36.09 37.41 48.67
C LEU A 46 -35.86 38.06 47.31
N GLN A 47 -35.76 39.37 47.21
CA GLN A 47 -35.47 40.07 45.95
C GLN A 47 -34.07 39.69 45.40
N GLY A 48 -33.04 39.65 46.23
CA GLY A 48 -31.72 39.21 45.84
C GLY A 48 -31.66 37.75 45.38
N PHE A 49 -32.36 36.88 46.11
CA PHE A 49 -32.49 35.46 45.77
C PHE A 49 -33.19 35.24 44.41
N GLU A 50 -34.29 35.96 44.12
CA GLU A 50 -34.99 35.88 42.82
C GLU A 50 -34.05 36.25 41.66
N ILE A 51 -33.26 37.33 41.79
CA ILE A 51 -32.31 37.75 40.77
C ILE A 51 -31.24 36.65 40.55
N CYS A 52 -30.64 36.16 41.65
CA CYS A 52 -29.65 35.09 41.60
C CYS A 52 -30.22 33.81 40.99
N LEU A 53 -31.46 33.44 41.27
CA LEU A 53 -32.16 32.28 40.73
C LEU A 53 -32.32 32.42 39.20
N ILE A 54 -32.77 33.58 38.73
CA ILE A 54 -32.95 33.82 37.28
C ILE A 54 -31.61 33.69 36.55
N VAL A 55 -30.53 34.31 37.07
CA VAL A 55 -29.19 34.23 36.48
C VAL A 55 -28.69 32.78 36.47
N PHE A 56 -28.93 32.03 37.55
CA PHE A 56 -28.56 30.63 37.65
C PHE A 56 -29.35 29.73 36.65
N ILE A 57 -30.62 29.98 36.46
CA ILE A 57 -31.46 29.27 35.48
C ILE A 57 -30.91 29.55 34.06
N ILE A 58 -30.60 30.82 33.73
CA ILE A 58 -30.06 31.18 32.45
C ILE A 58 -28.72 30.44 32.24
N TYR A 59 -27.83 30.40 33.23
CA TYR A 59 -26.58 29.67 33.21
C TYR A 59 -26.79 28.17 32.92
N LEU A 60 -27.76 27.52 33.62
CA LEU A 60 -28.07 26.11 33.40
C LEU A 60 -28.65 25.85 32.02
N VAL A 61 -29.47 26.76 31.47
CA VAL A 61 -29.99 26.64 30.11
C VAL A 61 -28.85 26.70 29.07
N ILE A 62 -27.94 27.66 29.20
CA ILE A 62 -26.79 27.76 28.29
C ILE A 62 -25.94 26.47 28.36
N LYS A 63 -25.62 26.01 29.56
CA LYS A 63 -24.90 24.76 29.78
C LYS A 63 -25.62 23.53 29.20
N TYR A 64 -26.92 23.49 29.28
CA TYR A 64 -27.72 22.42 28.71
C TYR A 64 -27.71 22.44 27.19
N LEU A 65 -27.76 23.60 26.56
CA LEU A 65 -27.65 23.76 25.10
C LEU A 65 -26.27 23.31 24.60
N ASP A 66 -25.20 23.67 25.33
CA ASP A 66 -23.83 23.23 24.98
C ASP A 66 -23.71 21.71 25.14
N PHE A 67 -24.25 21.13 26.19
CA PHE A 67 -24.29 19.68 26.40
C PHE A 67 -25.00 18.94 25.27
N GLN A 68 -26.16 19.48 24.82
CA GLN A 68 -26.89 18.92 23.67
C GLN A 68 -26.04 18.96 22.36
N LYS A 69 -25.29 20.04 22.15
CA LYS A 69 -24.39 20.16 20.99
C LYS A 69 -23.24 19.16 21.07
N GLU A 70 -22.68 18.93 22.24
CA GLU A 70 -21.62 17.94 22.48
C GLU A 70 -22.12 16.53 22.14
N LEU A 71 -23.27 16.13 22.71
CA LEU A 71 -23.90 14.85 22.43
C LEU A 71 -24.19 14.63 20.94
N SER A 72 -24.72 15.65 20.25
CA SER A 72 -25.01 15.54 18.82
C SER A 72 -23.75 15.43 17.95
N LYS A 73 -22.61 15.94 18.41
CA LYS A 73 -21.32 15.76 17.74
C LYS A 73 -20.79 14.35 17.94
N ASP A 74 -20.87 13.82 19.17
CA ASP A 74 -20.40 12.48 19.48
C ASP A 74 -21.21 11.42 18.72
N GLU A 75 -22.57 11.56 18.67
CA GLU A 75 -23.44 10.69 17.86
C GLU A 75 -23.08 10.74 16.36
N LYS A 76 -22.71 11.92 15.82
CA LYS A 76 -22.28 12.07 14.42
C LYS A 76 -20.91 11.46 14.16
N ILE A 77 -19.98 11.55 15.11
CA ILE A 77 -18.65 10.95 14.99
C ILE A 77 -18.79 9.43 14.96
N GLU A 78 -19.56 8.84 15.85
CA GLU A 78 -19.83 7.40 15.89
C GLU A 78 -20.47 6.91 14.58
N ASP A 79 -21.47 7.64 14.06
CA ASP A 79 -22.12 7.30 12.78
C ASP A 79 -21.13 7.37 11.60
N LEU A 80 -20.27 8.39 11.57
CA LEU A 80 -19.21 8.52 10.56
C LEU A 80 -18.17 7.41 10.64
N GLU A 81 -17.77 7.01 11.84
CA GLU A 81 -16.83 5.89 12.04
C GLU A 81 -17.40 4.58 11.49
N ILE A 82 -18.69 4.30 11.78
CA ILE A 82 -19.40 3.14 11.25
C ILE A 82 -19.46 3.19 9.71
N GLN A 83 -19.76 4.36 9.14
CA GLN A 83 -19.79 4.52 7.67
C GLN A 83 -18.42 4.30 7.03
N ILE A 84 -17.35 4.83 7.63
CA ILE A 84 -15.98 4.63 7.17
C ILE A 84 -15.61 3.15 7.20
N GLU A 85 -15.94 2.43 8.27
CA GLU A 85 -15.67 1.01 8.39
C GLU A 85 -16.46 0.18 7.36
N ASN A 86 -17.71 0.52 7.12
CA ASN A 86 -18.53 -0.12 6.09
C ASN A 86 -17.97 0.10 4.68
N ILE A 87 -17.56 1.33 4.34
CA ILE A 87 -16.94 1.64 3.05
C ILE A 87 -15.62 0.88 2.91
N ARG A 88 -14.82 0.82 3.96
CA ARG A 88 -13.56 0.07 3.98
C ARG A 88 -13.78 -1.43 3.73
N ASN A 89 -14.76 -2.03 4.38
CA ASN A 89 -15.10 -3.44 4.22
C ASN A 89 -15.62 -3.73 2.80
N GLN A 90 -16.47 -2.85 2.24
CA GLN A 90 -16.92 -2.96 0.86
C GLN A 90 -15.76 -2.85 -0.14
N TYR A 91 -14.82 -1.94 0.09
CA TYR A 91 -13.64 -1.78 -0.76
C TYR A 91 -12.75 -3.03 -0.74
N ILE A 92 -12.51 -3.62 0.44
CA ILE A 92 -11.74 -4.86 0.59
C ILE A 92 -12.44 -6.03 -0.13
N SER A 93 -13.76 -6.17 0.03
CA SER A 93 -14.54 -7.19 -0.67
C SER A 93 -14.46 -7.04 -2.17
N TRP A 94 -14.66 -5.82 -2.68
CA TRP A 94 -14.57 -5.52 -4.11
C TRP A 94 -13.18 -5.80 -4.69
N GLN A 95 -12.11 -5.48 -3.96
CA GLN A 95 -10.74 -5.82 -4.38
C GLN A 95 -10.55 -7.33 -4.49
N LYS A 96 -11.08 -8.11 -3.53
CA LYS A 96 -11.01 -9.57 -3.54
C LYS A 96 -11.77 -10.16 -4.73
N ASP A 97 -12.98 -9.68 -4.99
CA ASP A 97 -13.82 -10.13 -6.11
C ASP A 97 -13.14 -9.88 -7.47
N ILE A 98 -12.54 -8.69 -7.64
CA ILE A 98 -11.75 -8.38 -8.84
C ILE A 98 -10.57 -9.35 -9.00
N GLN A 99 -9.85 -9.65 -7.93
CA GLN A 99 -8.72 -10.57 -7.98
C GLN A 99 -9.16 -11.98 -8.38
N GLU A 100 -10.22 -12.49 -7.76
CA GLU A 100 -10.76 -13.83 -8.10
C GLU A 100 -11.21 -13.88 -9.55
N TYR A 101 -11.91 -12.84 -10.03
CA TYR A 101 -12.34 -12.73 -11.42
C TYR A 101 -11.16 -12.74 -12.39
N PHE A 102 -10.13 -11.91 -12.13
CA PHE A 102 -8.94 -11.86 -12.99
C PHE A 102 -8.14 -13.16 -12.94
N SER A 103 -8.02 -13.80 -11.77
CA SER A 103 -7.32 -15.09 -11.64
C SER A 103 -8.01 -16.18 -12.44
N MET A 104 -9.34 -16.23 -12.41
CA MET A 104 -10.14 -17.14 -13.20
C MET A 104 -10.03 -16.86 -14.70
N TRP A 105 -10.12 -15.59 -15.10
CA TRP A 105 -10.01 -15.17 -16.50
C TRP A 105 -8.65 -15.51 -17.10
N VAL A 106 -7.57 -15.30 -16.37
CA VAL A 106 -6.22 -15.69 -16.80
C VAL A 106 -6.09 -17.20 -16.93
N HIS A 107 -6.66 -17.97 -16.02
CA HIS A 107 -6.65 -19.43 -16.14
C HIS A 107 -7.39 -19.87 -17.41
N GLN A 108 -8.51 -19.22 -17.74
CA GLN A 108 -9.26 -19.50 -18.98
C GLN A 108 -8.50 -19.09 -20.24
N ILE A 109 -7.64 -18.05 -20.21
CA ILE A 109 -6.79 -17.69 -21.35
C ILE A 109 -5.60 -18.64 -21.50
N LYS A 110 -5.01 -19.13 -20.41
CA LYS A 110 -3.90 -20.08 -20.49
C LYS A 110 -4.25 -21.37 -21.24
N THR A 111 -5.46 -21.87 -21.07
CA THR A 111 -5.92 -23.09 -21.73
C THR A 111 -5.85 -23.03 -23.27
N PRO A 112 -6.46 -22.03 -23.94
CA PRO A 112 -6.34 -21.92 -25.41
C PRO A 112 -4.91 -21.56 -25.86
N ILE A 113 -4.11 -20.84 -25.06
CA ILE A 113 -2.70 -20.59 -25.37
C ILE A 113 -1.94 -21.92 -25.44
N THR A 114 -2.08 -22.79 -24.42
CA THR A 114 -1.44 -24.11 -24.41
C THR A 114 -1.90 -24.99 -25.59
N CYS A 115 -3.19 -24.95 -25.93
CA CYS A 115 -3.69 -25.65 -27.12
C CYS A 115 -3.04 -25.12 -28.41
N LEU A 116 -2.92 -23.80 -28.55
CA LEU A 116 -2.28 -23.20 -29.74
C LEU A 116 -0.77 -23.50 -29.78
N GLU A 117 -0.07 -23.55 -28.64
CA GLU A 117 1.33 -23.95 -28.57
C GLU A 117 1.54 -25.38 -29.13
N ILE A 118 0.66 -26.32 -28.77
CA ILE A 118 0.71 -27.69 -29.27
C ILE A 118 0.40 -27.77 -30.78
N LEU A 119 -0.61 -27.02 -31.26
CA LEU A 119 -1.04 -27.02 -32.65
C LEU A 119 -0.06 -26.31 -33.60
N THR A 120 0.85 -25.48 -33.07
CA THR A 120 1.77 -24.63 -33.85
C THR A 120 3.23 -25.02 -33.68
N ASP A 121 3.51 -26.32 -33.40
CA ASP A 121 4.85 -26.79 -33.06
C ASP A 121 5.89 -26.53 -34.16
N ASP A 122 5.50 -26.44 -35.41
CA ASP A 122 6.38 -26.15 -36.55
C ASP A 122 6.55 -24.64 -36.86
N ASN A 123 5.80 -23.73 -36.20
CA ASN A 123 5.84 -22.31 -36.50
C ASN A 123 6.54 -21.53 -35.37
N LYS A 124 7.83 -21.25 -35.53
CA LYS A 124 8.68 -20.55 -34.53
C LYS A 124 8.14 -19.15 -34.18
N GLU A 125 7.62 -18.40 -35.15
CA GLU A 125 7.11 -17.04 -34.93
C GLU A 125 5.83 -17.06 -34.09
N MET A 126 4.92 -17.99 -34.37
CA MET A 126 3.67 -18.17 -33.62
C MET A 126 3.93 -18.63 -32.18
N LYS A 127 4.89 -19.54 -31.95
CA LYS A 127 5.37 -19.89 -30.61
C LYS A 127 5.88 -18.69 -29.83
N MET A 128 6.65 -17.82 -30.47
CA MET A 128 7.14 -16.58 -29.82
C MET A 128 5.99 -15.65 -29.41
N GLN A 129 4.98 -15.50 -30.25
CA GLN A 129 3.80 -14.67 -29.93
C GLN A 129 2.97 -15.27 -28.76
N LEU A 130 2.74 -16.58 -28.78
CA LEU A 130 2.03 -17.28 -27.69
C LEU A 130 2.77 -17.13 -26.36
N LYS A 131 4.08 -17.28 -26.35
CA LYS A 131 4.91 -17.07 -25.17
C LYS A 131 4.85 -15.63 -24.67
N SER A 132 4.75 -14.66 -25.56
CA SER A 132 4.55 -13.25 -25.20
C SER A 132 3.20 -13.01 -24.53
N ILE A 133 2.13 -13.63 -25.03
CA ILE A 133 0.80 -13.55 -24.43
C ILE A 133 0.80 -14.18 -23.02
N ASP A 134 1.42 -15.35 -22.85
CA ASP A 134 1.53 -16.01 -21.54
C ASP A 134 2.32 -15.12 -20.54
N ASN A 135 3.41 -14.49 -20.99
CA ASN A 135 4.18 -13.56 -20.17
C ASN A 135 3.35 -12.33 -19.72
N TYR A 136 2.58 -11.72 -20.63
CA TYR A 136 1.70 -10.58 -20.29
C TYR A 136 0.61 -10.99 -19.31
N THR A 137 0.05 -12.18 -19.49
CA THR A 137 -0.97 -12.73 -18.61
C THR A 137 -0.44 -12.97 -17.19
N ASN A 138 0.75 -13.58 -17.09
CA ASN A 138 1.43 -13.79 -15.80
C ASN A 138 1.81 -12.49 -15.12
N MET A 139 2.24 -11.48 -15.88
CA MET A 139 2.56 -10.15 -15.37
C MET A 139 1.32 -9.45 -14.78
N ALA A 140 0.18 -9.54 -15.47
CA ALA A 140 -1.08 -8.97 -14.98
C ALA A 140 -1.53 -9.63 -13.68
N ILE A 141 -1.44 -10.98 -13.56
CA ILE A 141 -1.73 -11.69 -12.30
C ILE A 141 -0.80 -11.23 -11.17
N ASN A 142 0.51 -11.20 -11.43
CA ASN A 142 1.48 -10.85 -10.39
C ASN A 142 1.23 -9.41 -9.90
N TYR A 143 0.89 -8.49 -10.80
CA TYR A 143 0.52 -7.13 -10.43
C TYR A 143 -0.72 -7.08 -9.53
N LEU A 144 -1.76 -7.85 -9.86
CA LEU A 144 -2.98 -7.92 -9.04
C LEU A 144 -2.69 -8.55 -7.67
N LYS A 145 -1.98 -9.70 -7.64
CA LYS A 145 -1.61 -10.36 -6.38
C LYS A 145 -0.77 -9.46 -5.49
N LEU A 146 0.16 -8.70 -6.06
CA LEU A 146 0.99 -7.78 -5.30
C LEU A 146 0.16 -6.70 -4.60
N ASN A 147 -0.86 -6.14 -5.26
CA ASN A 147 -1.67 -5.06 -4.70
C ASN A 147 -2.69 -5.51 -3.65
N LEU A 148 -3.05 -6.79 -3.62
CA LEU A 148 -4.15 -7.31 -2.81
C LEU A 148 -3.68 -8.11 -1.60
N HIS A 149 -2.44 -8.62 -1.59
CA HIS A 149 -1.88 -9.44 -0.52
C HIS A 149 -0.75 -8.72 0.24
N GLU A 150 -1.05 -7.56 0.83
CA GLU A 150 -0.07 -6.87 1.69
C GLU A 150 0.32 -7.67 2.95
N LYS A 151 -0.50 -8.66 3.35
CA LYS A 151 -0.32 -9.39 4.61
C LYS A 151 0.34 -10.76 4.46
N ASP A 152 0.51 -11.29 3.25
CA ASP A 152 0.92 -12.68 3.02
C ASP A 152 2.32 -12.78 2.37
N MET A 153 3.27 -11.93 2.77
CA MET A 153 4.66 -12.08 2.35
C MET A 153 5.36 -13.12 3.24
N ASP A 154 5.93 -14.14 2.63
CA ASP A 154 6.70 -15.19 3.29
C ASP A 154 8.18 -14.79 3.37
N ILE A 155 8.51 -13.99 4.38
CA ILE A 155 9.87 -13.52 4.61
C ILE A 155 10.69 -14.65 5.23
N SER A 156 11.67 -15.13 4.48
CA SER A 156 12.51 -16.26 4.84
C SER A 156 13.96 -16.07 4.38
N VAL A 157 14.85 -16.97 4.79
CA VAL A 157 16.24 -16.98 4.31
C VAL A 157 16.27 -17.53 2.89
N VAL A 158 16.64 -16.72 1.93
CA VAL A 158 16.72 -17.05 0.50
C VAL A 158 18.17 -17.27 0.09
N ASP A 159 18.44 -18.40 -0.55
CA ASP A 159 19.70 -18.71 -1.24
C ASP A 159 19.68 -18.02 -2.62
N VAL A 160 20.46 -16.94 -2.74
CA VAL A 160 20.47 -16.07 -3.92
C VAL A 160 21.02 -16.81 -5.15
N ASP A 161 22.08 -17.59 -4.97
CA ASP A 161 22.72 -18.33 -6.07
C ASP A 161 21.80 -19.42 -6.63
N ASN A 162 21.08 -20.12 -5.74
CA ASN A 162 20.10 -21.11 -6.16
C ASN A 162 18.95 -20.47 -6.92
N LEU A 163 18.42 -19.35 -6.42
CA LEU A 163 17.34 -18.59 -7.07
C LEU A 163 17.76 -18.11 -8.47
N LEU A 164 18.94 -17.50 -8.60
CA LEU A 164 19.47 -17.04 -9.87
C LEU A 164 19.74 -18.21 -10.84
N ASN A 165 20.22 -19.34 -10.35
CA ASN A 165 20.45 -20.53 -11.18
C ASN A 165 19.14 -21.10 -11.76
N ILE A 166 18.05 -21.10 -10.99
CA ILE A 166 16.71 -21.49 -11.47
C ILE A 166 16.27 -20.54 -12.60
N LEU A 167 16.45 -19.23 -12.42
CA LEU A 167 16.08 -18.23 -13.42
C LEU A 167 16.92 -18.36 -14.70
N VAL A 168 18.24 -18.51 -14.58
CA VAL A 168 19.13 -18.72 -15.72
C VAL A 168 18.73 -19.95 -16.52
N LYS A 169 18.42 -21.07 -15.85
CA LYS A 169 17.94 -22.30 -16.52
C LYS A 169 16.62 -22.07 -17.24
N LYS A 170 15.66 -21.36 -16.62
CA LYS A 170 14.37 -21.03 -17.23
C LYS A 170 14.52 -20.23 -18.53
N TYR A 171 15.50 -19.33 -18.59
CA TYR A 171 15.76 -18.45 -19.73
C TYR A 171 16.85 -18.95 -20.68
N SER A 172 17.41 -20.17 -20.47
CA SER A 172 18.54 -20.70 -21.23
C SER A 172 18.35 -20.68 -22.74
N LEU A 173 17.19 -21.09 -23.23
CA LEU A 173 16.86 -21.06 -24.67
C LEU A 173 16.86 -19.64 -25.24
N LEU A 174 16.47 -18.64 -24.46
CA LEU A 174 16.50 -17.24 -24.90
C LEU A 174 17.93 -16.73 -25.01
N PHE A 175 18.81 -17.05 -24.04
CA PHE A 175 20.24 -16.75 -24.13
C PHE A 175 20.88 -17.32 -25.39
N ILE A 176 20.58 -18.60 -25.72
CA ILE A 176 21.12 -19.28 -26.91
C ILE A 176 20.54 -18.62 -28.19
N ASN A 177 19.24 -18.42 -28.28
CA ASN A 177 18.59 -17.85 -29.47
C ASN A 177 19.00 -16.41 -29.76
N SER A 178 19.29 -15.61 -28.71
CA SER A 178 19.75 -14.23 -28.83
C SER A 178 21.29 -14.10 -28.90
N HIS A 179 22.03 -15.22 -28.99
CA HIS A 179 23.47 -15.28 -29.01
C HIS A 179 24.14 -14.48 -27.88
N ILE A 180 23.59 -14.58 -26.67
CA ILE A 180 24.09 -13.87 -25.49
C ILE A 180 25.01 -14.78 -24.72
N SER A 181 26.26 -14.32 -24.46
CA SER A 181 27.16 -14.97 -23.53
C SER A 181 26.79 -14.61 -22.09
N LEU A 182 26.74 -15.62 -21.22
CA LEU A 182 26.41 -15.44 -19.80
C LEU A 182 27.64 -15.66 -18.93
N ASP A 183 28.02 -14.65 -18.12
CA ASP A 183 28.98 -14.78 -17.02
C ASP A 183 28.22 -14.79 -15.70
N PHE A 184 27.99 -15.99 -15.12
CA PHE A 184 27.25 -16.16 -13.86
C PHE A 184 28.24 -16.51 -12.73
N ARG A 185 28.42 -15.56 -11.80
CA ARG A 185 29.31 -15.65 -10.66
C ARG A 185 28.53 -16.04 -9.40
N LYS A 186 28.97 -17.12 -8.75
CA LYS A 186 28.35 -17.68 -7.55
C LYS A 186 29.22 -17.41 -6.33
N HIS A 187 28.60 -16.97 -5.24
CA HIS A 187 29.30 -16.57 -4.01
C HIS A 187 28.69 -17.14 -2.72
N ASP A 188 27.74 -18.08 -2.82
CA ASP A 188 27.03 -18.70 -1.68
C ASP A 188 26.39 -17.65 -0.73
N ILE A 189 25.67 -16.69 -1.32
CA ILE A 189 25.09 -15.59 -0.60
C ILE A 189 23.62 -15.86 -0.26
N LYS A 190 23.24 -15.51 0.98
CA LYS A 190 21.87 -15.59 1.46
C LYS A 190 21.39 -14.22 1.89
N CYS A 191 20.08 -13.93 1.68
CA CYS A 191 19.40 -12.73 2.14
C CYS A 191 18.07 -13.08 2.80
N ILE A 192 17.51 -12.15 3.55
CA ILE A 192 16.19 -12.30 4.19
C ILE A 192 15.17 -11.54 3.37
N THR A 193 14.26 -12.25 2.71
CA THR A 193 13.20 -11.64 1.87
C THR A 193 12.17 -12.70 1.48
N ASP A 194 11.18 -12.32 0.68
CA ASP A 194 10.25 -13.27 0.04
C ASP A 194 10.85 -13.81 -1.26
N SER A 195 11.14 -15.11 -1.27
CA SER A 195 11.78 -15.81 -2.40
C SER A 195 10.96 -15.71 -3.69
N LYS A 196 9.64 -15.82 -3.59
CA LYS A 196 8.73 -15.79 -4.74
C LYS A 196 8.70 -14.40 -5.39
N TRP A 197 8.55 -13.35 -4.58
CA TRP A 197 8.50 -11.99 -5.07
C TRP A 197 9.86 -11.49 -5.56
N LEU A 198 10.95 -11.88 -4.88
CA LEU A 198 12.31 -11.61 -5.38
C LEU A 198 12.53 -12.30 -6.73
N SER A 199 12.07 -13.54 -6.92
CA SER A 199 12.13 -14.24 -8.21
C SER A 199 11.40 -13.46 -9.31
N VAL A 200 10.17 -12.99 -9.06
CA VAL A 200 9.41 -12.20 -10.05
C VAL A 200 10.13 -10.89 -10.39
N LEU A 201 10.67 -10.19 -9.40
CA LEU A 201 11.45 -8.97 -9.62
C LEU A 201 12.67 -9.23 -10.52
N LEU A 202 13.47 -10.24 -10.18
CA LEU A 202 14.65 -10.61 -10.95
C LEU A 202 14.30 -11.06 -12.38
N GLU A 203 13.18 -11.77 -12.56
CA GLU A 203 12.67 -12.14 -13.88
C GLU A 203 12.41 -10.93 -14.77
N GLN A 204 11.81 -9.87 -14.24
CA GLN A 204 11.53 -8.66 -15.02
C GLN A 204 12.82 -7.98 -15.49
N ILE A 205 13.81 -7.88 -14.61
CA ILE A 205 15.11 -7.26 -14.93
C ILE A 205 15.89 -8.14 -15.92
N LEU A 206 15.96 -9.46 -15.67
CA LEU A 206 16.67 -10.40 -16.54
C LEU A 206 16.04 -10.50 -17.93
N SER A 207 14.71 -10.54 -18.00
CA SER A 207 13.98 -10.55 -19.28
C SER A 207 14.28 -9.28 -20.10
N ASN A 208 14.35 -8.11 -19.45
CA ASN A 208 14.76 -6.88 -20.12
C ASN A 208 16.22 -6.93 -20.58
N ALA A 209 17.14 -7.39 -19.73
CA ALA A 209 18.55 -7.56 -20.11
C ALA A 209 18.69 -8.44 -21.36
N ILE A 210 18.02 -9.59 -21.42
CA ILE A 210 18.04 -10.48 -22.58
C ILE A 210 17.45 -9.79 -23.83
N LYS A 211 16.33 -9.09 -23.66
CA LYS A 211 15.63 -8.42 -24.76
C LYS A 211 16.47 -7.35 -25.46
N TYR A 212 17.30 -6.64 -24.71
CA TYR A 212 18.05 -5.48 -25.21
C TYR A 212 19.55 -5.74 -25.42
N SER A 213 20.02 -7.01 -25.27
CA SER A 213 21.43 -7.38 -25.35
C SER A 213 21.70 -8.46 -26.39
N GLU A 214 20.98 -8.45 -27.52
CA GLU A 214 21.19 -9.39 -28.62
C GLU A 214 22.65 -9.35 -29.13
N ASN A 215 23.28 -10.52 -29.37
CA ASN A 215 24.66 -10.70 -29.77
C ASN A 215 25.71 -10.07 -28.81
N SER A 216 25.47 -10.14 -27.51
CA SER A 216 26.21 -9.42 -26.50
C SER A 216 26.50 -10.31 -25.26
N GLN A 217 26.81 -9.72 -24.14
CA GLN A 217 27.07 -10.39 -22.87
C GLN A 217 26.20 -9.89 -21.76
N ILE A 218 25.76 -10.80 -20.87
CA ILE A 218 25.14 -10.48 -19.60
C ILE A 218 25.99 -11.09 -18.48
N ILE A 219 26.31 -10.27 -17.47
CA ILE A 219 26.98 -10.68 -16.25
C ILE A 219 25.94 -10.68 -15.11
N ILE A 220 25.86 -11.79 -14.39
CA ILE A 220 25.05 -11.92 -13.18
C ILE A 220 26.00 -12.17 -12.01
N ASP A 221 25.95 -11.30 -11.01
CA ASP A 221 26.83 -11.34 -9.85
C ASP A 221 26.06 -11.07 -8.57
N SER A 222 26.57 -11.52 -7.43
CA SER A 222 26.00 -11.19 -6.12
C SER A 222 27.15 -11.00 -5.12
N PHE A 223 27.04 -9.99 -4.25
CA PHE A 223 28.07 -9.71 -3.24
C PHE A 223 27.45 -9.04 -2.01
N LYS A 224 28.12 -9.16 -0.86
CA LYS A 224 27.76 -8.44 0.35
C LYS A 224 28.41 -7.06 0.34
N LYS A 225 27.64 -6.05 0.69
CA LYS A 225 28.11 -4.69 0.90
C LYS A 225 27.48 -4.14 2.18
N ASP A 226 28.32 -3.82 3.16
CA ASP A 226 27.87 -3.41 4.49
C ASP A 226 26.91 -4.45 5.09
N ASN A 227 25.70 -4.02 5.47
CA ASN A 227 24.65 -4.90 5.99
C ASN A 227 23.63 -5.31 4.92
N SER A 228 23.98 -5.24 3.64
CA SER A 228 23.07 -5.53 2.53
C SER A 228 23.67 -6.56 1.59
N VAL A 229 22.79 -7.28 0.90
CA VAL A 229 23.13 -8.14 -0.23
C VAL A 229 22.80 -7.39 -1.51
N VAL A 230 23.77 -7.33 -2.42
CA VAL A 230 23.60 -6.70 -3.73
C VAL A 230 23.60 -7.80 -4.79
N ILE A 231 22.54 -7.85 -5.59
CA ILE A 231 22.46 -8.66 -6.80
C ILE A 231 22.64 -7.72 -7.98
N LEU A 232 23.60 -8.03 -8.85
CA LEU A 232 23.94 -7.25 -10.04
C LEU A 232 23.53 -8.02 -11.29
N ILE A 233 22.81 -7.35 -12.18
CA ILE A 233 22.60 -7.79 -13.56
C ILE A 233 23.16 -6.69 -14.46
N ASP A 234 24.33 -6.99 -15.11
CA ASP A 234 25.05 -6.07 -16.00
C ASP A 234 24.89 -6.58 -17.45
N ASP A 235 24.10 -5.91 -18.23
CA ASP A 235 23.94 -6.17 -19.65
C ASP A 235 24.83 -5.27 -20.49
N LYS A 236 25.37 -5.80 -21.60
CA LYS A 236 26.18 -5.07 -22.59
C LYS A 236 25.32 -4.71 -23.82
N GLY A 237 24.05 -4.37 -23.58
CA GLY A 237 23.08 -4.05 -24.61
C GLY A 237 23.13 -2.60 -25.09
N ILE A 238 22.00 -2.13 -25.58
CA ILE A 238 21.86 -0.79 -26.19
C ILE A 238 21.97 0.35 -25.18
N GLY A 239 21.84 0.08 -23.88
CA GLY A 239 21.78 1.08 -22.82
C GLY A 239 20.48 1.92 -22.83
N ILE A 240 20.38 2.82 -21.86
CA ILE A 240 19.21 3.67 -21.60
C ILE A 240 19.66 5.13 -21.63
N PRO A 241 19.00 6.01 -22.38
CA PRO A 241 19.26 7.45 -22.35
C PRO A 241 19.07 8.04 -20.94
N GLU A 242 19.89 9.00 -20.55
CA GLU A 242 19.85 9.63 -19.23
C GLU A 242 18.50 10.22 -18.89
N GLU A 243 17.82 10.81 -19.87
CA GLU A 243 16.46 11.39 -19.78
C GLU A 243 15.39 10.33 -19.46
N ASP A 244 15.63 9.06 -19.81
CA ASP A 244 14.70 7.95 -19.59
C ASP A 244 14.92 7.27 -18.23
N ILE A 245 16.12 7.35 -17.64
CA ILE A 245 16.51 6.59 -16.44
C ILE A 245 15.49 6.77 -15.29
N ASN A 246 15.02 7.98 -15.05
CA ASN A 246 14.07 8.27 -13.99
C ASN A 246 12.64 7.78 -14.31
N ARG A 247 12.35 7.49 -15.58
CA ARG A 247 11.00 7.16 -16.05
C ARG A 247 10.81 5.69 -16.41
N ILE A 248 11.89 4.91 -16.51
CA ILE A 248 11.79 3.48 -16.89
C ILE A 248 10.94 2.66 -15.93
N PHE A 249 10.74 3.14 -14.70
CA PHE A 249 9.90 2.52 -13.67
C PHE A 249 8.47 3.05 -13.66
N ASP A 250 8.13 4.04 -14.49
CA ASP A 250 6.77 4.58 -14.58
C ASP A 250 5.82 3.58 -15.27
N LYS A 251 4.57 3.54 -14.82
CA LYS A 251 3.55 2.63 -15.35
C LYS A 251 3.29 2.88 -16.84
N GLY A 252 3.52 1.84 -17.66
CA GLY A 252 3.28 1.91 -19.09
C GLY A 252 4.35 2.68 -19.86
N TYR A 253 5.45 3.08 -19.22
CA TYR A 253 6.54 3.75 -19.89
C TYR A 253 7.34 2.76 -20.76
N SER A 254 7.48 3.06 -22.03
CA SER A 254 8.38 2.38 -22.94
C SER A 254 9.22 3.44 -23.65
N GLY A 255 10.53 3.45 -23.42
CA GLY A 255 11.46 4.37 -24.05
C GLY A 255 11.42 4.30 -25.57
N PHE A 256 12.14 5.18 -26.23
CA PHE A 256 12.18 5.30 -27.70
C PHE A 256 12.44 3.95 -28.40
N ASN A 257 13.37 3.15 -27.89
CA ASN A 257 13.72 1.84 -28.44
C ASN A 257 12.62 0.77 -28.23
N GLY A 258 11.83 0.87 -27.18
CA GLY A 258 10.70 -0.03 -26.89
C GLY A 258 9.51 0.20 -27.82
N ARG A 259 9.38 1.41 -28.42
CA ARG A 259 8.34 1.74 -29.38
C ARG A 259 8.66 1.30 -30.81
N LEU A 260 9.92 1.31 -31.20
CA LEU A 260 10.35 1.08 -32.58
C LEU A 260 10.62 -0.39 -32.93
N LYS A 261 11.26 -1.18 -32.05
CA LYS A 261 11.72 -2.53 -32.38
C LYS A 261 10.86 -3.67 -31.81
N GLN A 262 10.26 -3.49 -30.64
CA GLN A 262 9.39 -4.50 -30.04
C GLN A 262 8.41 -3.79 -29.13
N LYS A 263 7.10 -3.92 -29.39
CA LYS A 263 6.05 -3.37 -28.51
C LYS A 263 6.24 -3.88 -27.09
N SER A 264 6.87 -3.08 -26.22
CA SER A 264 6.97 -3.39 -24.80
C SER A 264 5.76 -2.79 -24.08
N SER A 265 5.17 -3.56 -23.16
CA SER A 265 4.00 -3.10 -22.38
C SER A 265 4.31 -1.96 -21.41
N GLY A 266 5.61 -1.73 -21.11
CA GLY A 266 6.03 -0.78 -20.08
C GLY A 266 5.60 -1.18 -18.65
N LEU A 267 5.19 -2.43 -18.44
CA LEU A 267 4.70 -2.92 -17.14
C LEU A 267 5.75 -3.71 -16.36
N GLY A 268 6.78 -4.26 -17.03
CA GLY A 268 7.75 -5.15 -16.38
C GLY A 268 8.59 -4.46 -15.32
N LEU A 269 9.26 -3.36 -15.66
CA LEU A 269 10.06 -2.60 -14.69
C LEU A 269 9.20 -1.89 -13.66
N TYR A 270 8.00 -1.45 -14.02
CA TYR A 270 7.02 -0.94 -13.06
C TYR A 270 6.64 -2.00 -12.01
N LEU A 271 6.37 -3.25 -12.43
CA LEU A 271 6.12 -4.37 -11.52
C LEU A 271 7.34 -4.66 -10.64
N ALA A 272 8.55 -4.68 -11.22
CA ALA A 272 9.80 -4.86 -10.47
C ALA A 272 9.96 -3.79 -9.38
N LYS A 273 9.70 -2.52 -9.71
CA LYS A 273 9.73 -1.41 -8.75
C LYS A 273 8.67 -1.56 -7.67
N SER A 274 7.43 -1.90 -8.04
CA SER A 274 6.34 -2.12 -7.08
C SER A 274 6.64 -3.25 -6.09
N ILE A 275 7.28 -4.34 -6.54
CA ILE A 275 7.75 -5.42 -5.68
C ILE A 275 8.88 -4.94 -4.76
N ALA A 276 9.87 -4.22 -5.32
CA ALA A 276 10.99 -3.70 -4.57
C ALA A 276 10.55 -2.79 -3.42
N ASP A 277 9.60 -1.89 -3.69
CA ASP A 277 9.03 -0.97 -2.68
C ASP A 277 8.32 -1.74 -1.54
N LYS A 278 7.62 -2.82 -1.86
CA LYS A 278 6.93 -3.65 -0.85
C LYS A 278 7.87 -4.53 -0.02
N LEU A 279 9.01 -4.95 -0.58
CA LEU A 279 10.01 -5.77 0.10
C LEU A 279 11.13 -4.93 0.76
N ASP A 280 11.03 -3.61 0.74
CA ASP A 280 12.10 -2.68 1.17
C ASP A 280 13.44 -2.94 0.45
N ILE A 281 13.35 -3.32 -0.83
CA ILE A 281 14.49 -3.54 -1.72
C ILE A 281 14.77 -2.25 -2.48
N ARG A 282 16.02 -1.80 -2.47
CA ARG A 282 16.45 -0.62 -3.25
C ARG A 282 16.91 -1.05 -4.63
N LEU A 283 16.29 -0.47 -5.66
CA LEU A 283 16.75 -0.59 -7.04
C LEU A 283 17.62 0.61 -7.42
N LYS A 284 18.83 0.35 -7.97
CA LYS A 284 19.69 1.36 -8.56
C LYS A 284 20.05 0.92 -9.97
N ILE A 285 20.17 1.87 -10.89
CA ILE A 285 20.59 1.65 -12.27
C ILE A 285 21.71 2.61 -12.64
N ASP A 286 22.71 2.08 -13.36
CA ASP A 286 23.73 2.86 -14.04
C ASP A 286 23.69 2.40 -15.51
N SER A 287 23.48 3.32 -16.46
CA SER A 287 23.38 2.98 -17.88
C SER A 287 23.99 4.05 -18.77
N VAL A 288 24.61 3.61 -19.86
CA VAL A 288 25.16 4.48 -20.88
C VAL A 288 24.75 3.94 -22.24
N VAL A 289 24.21 4.79 -23.10
CA VAL A 289 23.80 4.42 -24.46
C VAL A 289 24.94 3.81 -25.21
N GLY A 290 24.74 2.63 -25.81
CA GLY A 290 25.74 1.85 -26.55
C GLY A 290 26.74 1.06 -25.69
N GLN A 291 26.66 1.15 -24.36
CA GLN A 291 27.55 0.39 -23.45
C GLN A 291 26.79 -0.61 -22.58
N GLY A 292 25.43 -0.47 -22.50
CA GLY A 292 24.56 -1.34 -21.70
C GLY A 292 24.08 -0.73 -20.41
N SER A 293 23.50 -1.59 -19.54
CA SER A 293 22.90 -1.16 -18.28
C SER A 293 23.26 -2.09 -17.14
N LYS A 294 23.46 -1.51 -15.94
CA LYS A 294 23.73 -2.22 -14.69
C LYS A 294 22.59 -1.99 -13.73
N PHE A 295 21.86 -3.05 -13.40
CA PHE A 295 20.82 -3.05 -12.40
C PHE A 295 21.38 -3.61 -11.10
N TYR A 296 21.28 -2.84 -10.02
CA TYR A 296 21.63 -3.24 -8.67
C TYR A 296 20.36 -3.42 -7.84
N ILE A 297 20.15 -4.63 -7.36
CA ILE A 297 19.05 -5.01 -6.48
C ILE A 297 19.65 -5.16 -5.08
N ILE A 298 19.36 -4.21 -4.18
CA ILE A 298 19.98 -4.10 -2.87
C ILE A 298 18.96 -4.53 -1.83
N VAL A 299 19.17 -5.69 -1.23
CA VAL A 299 18.34 -6.30 -0.19
C VAL A 299 18.99 -6.00 1.15
N ASN A 300 18.28 -5.32 2.05
CA ASN A 300 18.74 -5.09 3.42
C ASN A 300 18.58 -6.39 4.23
N ASN A 301 19.61 -6.75 5.01
CA ASN A 301 19.60 -7.96 5.88
C ASN A 301 19.26 -7.58 7.33
#